data_da051fb3bb411b0f22a0d7e98c4b049a
#
_entry.id   da051fb3bb411b0f22a0d7e98c4b049a
#
_cell.length_a   1.000
_cell.length_b   1.000
_cell.length_c   1.000
_cell.angle_alpha   90.00
_cell.angle_beta   90.00
_cell.angle_gamma   90.00
#
_symmetry.space_group_name_H-M   'P 1'
#
loop_
_entity.id
_entity.type
_entity.pdbx_description
1 polymer ?
#
loop_
_entity_poly.entity_id
_entity_poly.type
_entity_poly.pdbx_seq_one_letter_code
_entity_poly.pdbx_strand_id
1 'polypeptide(L)'
;MVSSVVKKYAALCMVCLCSSLFFLGLYQFNNKYSQDTIQAANGILALSEEELQKSPVRFLVSGWAFYPDALLTPEEIRDESHYMRYLSIGEQTNFSSPASPSPYGCGTYQMTFFLPERKEVYALEIPEVFSAYNLYLDQDLILQMGEPAQGKPLVQNRMVTFHGGKPVTLTIAVSNYDHFYGGIVYPPAFGTMLAVNTTRGIRFAFCLFGCTVTFVCALLSFYFSRRMKQKNTFLFGLICLAMCGLSSYPVLHMLAAVPVFPWYTIELFCIYLVTWLIIVLQNRICRPGFLPAAISNGVGAAFLVYAFLYGMMASHLSLGAIRFFSASVFCYKAASALYLLIIAVLAIHRGEKRSRPIFYAAAAATCAFIWDRLLPVYEPVIGGWFLEWGSFFIAAAIGYSLWRDVIEGYGNSLIFQEERKQVVRQLSMQTEYSRQVSEAAAENRRLIHDIKHHLHTIDRM
;
A
#
# COMPACT_ATOMS: atom_id res chain seq x y z
N MET A 1 -29.87 7.38 27.21
CA MET A 1 -28.56 6.70 27.28
C MET A 1 -28.54 5.40 26.44
N VAL A 2 -29.49 4.49 26.58
CA VAL A 2 -29.64 3.22 25.85
C VAL A 2 -29.64 3.43 24.30
N SER A 3 -30.39 4.41 23.79
CA SER A 3 -30.47 4.71 22.34
C SER A 3 -29.11 5.10 21.71
N SER A 4 -28.23 5.78 22.46
CA SER A 4 -26.89 6.17 21.97
C SER A 4 -25.90 4.98 21.90
N VAL A 5 -26.03 4.05 22.84
CA VAL A 5 -25.21 2.82 22.90
C VAL A 5 -25.63 1.88 21.76
N VAL A 6 -26.92 1.66 21.57
CA VAL A 6 -27.48 0.84 20.50
C VAL A 6 -27.05 1.37 19.13
N LYS A 7 -27.11 2.70 18.90
CA LYS A 7 -26.67 3.31 17.64
C LYS A 7 -25.17 3.07 17.36
N LYS A 8 -24.30 3.08 18.39
CA LYS A 8 -22.86 2.82 18.22
C LYS A 8 -22.58 1.36 17.83
N TYR A 9 -23.24 0.40 18.48
CA TYR A 9 -23.10 -1.02 18.12
C TYR A 9 -23.68 -1.32 16.74
N ALA A 10 -24.81 -0.74 16.39
CA ALA A 10 -25.39 -0.86 15.05
C ALA A 10 -24.45 -0.31 13.97
N ALA A 11 -23.81 0.84 14.22
CA ALA A 11 -22.81 1.40 13.30
C ALA A 11 -21.57 0.50 13.18
N LEU A 12 -21.08 -0.09 14.27
CA LEU A 12 -19.98 -1.05 14.24
C LEU A 12 -20.34 -2.29 13.43
N CYS A 13 -21.50 -2.90 13.69
CA CYS A 13 -21.99 -4.05 12.93
C CYS A 13 -22.12 -3.72 11.44
N MET A 14 -22.61 -2.54 11.11
CA MET A 14 -22.69 -2.07 9.71
C MET A 14 -21.32 -1.96 9.08
N VAL A 15 -20.33 -1.38 9.76
CA VAL A 15 -18.95 -1.27 9.24
C VAL A 15 -18.33 -2.66 9.03
N CYS A 16 -18.47 -3.57 10.00
CA CYS A 16 -17.97 -4.93 9.86
C CYS A 16 -18.65 -5.67 8.70
N LEU A 17 -19.98 -5.51 8.53
CA LEU A 17 -20.72 -6.11 7.43
C LEU A 17 -20.27 -5.54 6.08
N CYS A 18 -20.23 -4.21 5.93
CA CYS A 18 -19.79 -3.56 4.70
C CYS A 18 -18.34 -3.92 4.35
N SER A 19 -17.44 -3.93 5.34
CA SER A 19 -16.05 -4.33 5.14
C SER A 19 -15.93 -5.79 4.73
N SER A 20 -16.70 -6.69 5.36
CA SER A 20 -16.72 -8.11 4.99
C SER A 20 -17.25 -8.32 3.57
N LEU A 21 -18.33 -7.64 3.19
CA LEU A 21 -18.86 -7.69 1.82
C LEU A 21 -17.85 -7.13 0.80
N PHE A 22 -17.14 -6.07 1.16
CA PHE A 22 -16.07 -5.52 0.31
C PHE A 22 -14.94 -6.53 0.08
N PHE A 23 -14.41 -7.17 1.13
CA PHE A 23 -13.33 -8.15 0.99
C PHE A 23 -13.77 -9.43 0.30
N LEU A 24 -15.00 -9.90 0.55
CA LEU A 24 -15.57 -11.02 -0.20
C LEU A 24 -15.78 -10.68 -1.67
N GLY A 25 -16.22 -9.46 -1.98
CA GLY A 25 -16.32 -8.96 -3.35
C GLY A 25 -14.95 -8.88 -4.04
N LEU A 26 -13.92 -8.40 -3.34
CA LEU A 26 -12.54 -8.43 -3.88
C LEU A 26 -12.10 -9.87 -4.16
N TYR A 27 -12.33 -10.80 -3.23
CA TYR A 27 -11.96 -12.19 -3.42
C TYR A 27 -12.66 -12.83 -4.63
N GLN A 28 -13.95 -12.56 -4.82
CA GLN A 28 -14.74 -13.15 -5.89
C GLN A 28 -14.44 -12.55 -7.26
N PHE A 29 -14.28 -11.21 -7.35
CA PHE A 29 -14.25 -10.50 -8.62
C PHE A 29 -12.87 -9.92 -8.99
N ASN A 30 -11.96 -9.82 -8.03
CA ASN A 30 -10.65 -9.22 -8.22
C ASN A 30 -9.50 -10.17 -7.85
N ASN A 31 -9.72 -11.47 -7.93
CA ASN A 31 -8.74 -12.49 -7.61
C ASN A 31 -8.34 -13.25 -8.88
N LYS A 32 -7.06 -13.34 -9.17
CA LYS A 32 -6.53 -14.07 -10.33
C LYS A 32 -6.83 -15.58 -10.28
N TYR A 33 -7.02 -16.14 -9.08
CA TYR A 33 -7.26 -17.56 -8.86
C TYR A 33 -8.73 -17.98 -8.89
N SER A 34 -9.68 -17.04 -8.69
CA SER A 34 -11.11 -17.36 -8.59
C SER A 34 -11.90 -17.10 -9.88
N GLN A 35 -11.23 -16.80 -10.99
CA GLN A 35 -11.92 -16.53 -12.25
C GLN A 35 -12.48 -17.82 -12.85
N ASP A 36 -13.78 -17.80 -13.18
CA ASP A 36 -14.46 -18.88 -13.89
C ASP A 36 -14.08 -18.87 -15.38
N THR A 37 -12.87 -19.30 -15.69
CA THR A 37 -12.34 -19.39 -17.04
C THR A 37 -11.80 -20.78 -17.31
N ILE A 38 -11.84 -21.22 -18.58
CA ILE A 38 -11.23 -22.50 -18.97
C ILE A 38 -9.74 -22.43 -18.68
N GLN A 39 -9.30 -23.41 -17.91
CA GLN A 39 -7.90 -23.62 -17.54
C GLN A 39 -7.27 -24.69 -18.43
N ALA A 40 -5.95 -24.69 -18.48
CA ALA A 40 -5.20 -25.74 -19.14
C ALA A 40 -5.37 -27.09 -18.42
N ALA A 41 -5.33 -28.16 -19.19
CA ALA A 41 -5.29 -29.53 -18.67
C ALA A 41 -4.15 -30.30 -19.33
N ASN A 42 -3.35 -31.03 -18.54
CA ASN A 42 -2.24 -31.83 -19.02
C ASN A 42 -1.28 -31.09 -19.98
N GLY A 43 -0.93 -29.84 -19.62
CA GLY A 43 -0.02 -29.02 -20.42
C GLY A 43 -0.66 -28.38 -21.67
N ILE A 44 -1.97 -28.50 -21.86
CA ILE A 44 -2.66 -28.05 -23.08
C ILE A 44 -3.77 -27.05 -22.70
N LEU A 45 -3.79 -25.89 -23.37
CA LEU A 45 -4.85 -24.92 -23.34
C LEU A 45 -5.46 -24.80 -24.74
N ALA A 46 -6.65 -25.31 -24.95
CA ALA A 46 -7.41 -25.16 -26.19
C ALA A 46 -8.57 -24.20 -25.96
N LEU A 47 -8.70 -23.18 -26.83
CA LEU A 47 -9.71 -22.14 -26.73
C LEU A 47 -10.41 -21.92 -28.05
N SER A 48 -11.75 -21.79 -27.97
CA SER A 48 -12.58 -21.38 -29.08
C SER A 48 -12.73 -19.86 -29.17
N GLU A 49 -13.26 -19.39 -30.28
CA GLU A 49 -13.57 -17.99 -30.53
C GLU A 49 -14.59 -17.44 -29.49
N GLU A 50 -15.62 -18.25 -29.14
CA GLU A 50 -16.66 -17.88 -28.17
C GLU A 50 -16.09 -17.71 -26.77
N GLU A 51 -15.17 -18.58 -26.38
CA GLU A 51 -14.50 -18.53 -25.07
C GLU A 51 -13.58 -17.31 -24.91
N LEU A 52 -12.93 -16.91 -25.99
CA LEU A 52 -12.12 -15.70 -26.05
C LEU A 52 -12.98 -14.42 -25.99
N GLN A 53 -14.18 -14.46 -26.59
CA GLN A 53 -15.12 -13.32 -26.52
C GLN A 53 -15.75 -13.20 -25.12
N LYS A 54 -16.11 -14.34 -24.51
CA LYS A 54 -16.70 -14.36 -23.16
C LYS A 54 -15.69 -13.93 -22.09
N SER A 55 -14.43 -14.36 -22.22
CA SER A 55 -13.35 -14.06 -21.27
C SER A 55 -12.09 -13.64 -22.02
N PRO A 56 -11.99 -12.35 -22.40
CA PRO A 56 -10.90 -11.85 -23.24
C PRO A 56 -9.53 -11.83 -22.54
N VAL A 57 -9.51 -11.88 -21.20
CA VAL A 57 -8.32 -12.08 -20.36
C VAL A 57 -8.57 -13.23 -19.39
N ARG A 58 -7.60 -14.08 -19.22
CA ARG A 58 -7.60 -15.18 -18.25
C ARG A 58 -6.24 -15.29 -17.58
N PHE A 59 -6.20 -15.89 -16.40
CA PHE A 59 -4.96 -16.15 -15.69
C PHE A 59 -4.66 -17.64 -15.76
N LEU A 60 -3.44 -17.98 -16.16
CA LEU A 60 -2.99 -19.35 -16.39
C LEU A 60 -2.56 -19.96 -15.05
N VAL A 61 -3.55 -20.46 -14.29
CA VAL A 61 -3.33 -21.02 -12.96
C VAL A 61 -2.94 -22.48 -13.04
N SER A 62 -3.79 -23.32 -13.67
CA SER A 62 -3.68 -24.77 -13.60
C SER A 62 -3.15 -25.41 -14.88
N GLY A 63 -2.74 -26.67 -14.78
CA GLY A 63 -2.44 -27.53 -15.90
C GLY A 63 -1.06 -27.35 -16.53
N TRP A 64 -0.13 -26.69 -15.87
CA TRP A 64 1.24 -26.58 -16.33
C TRP A 64 1.98 -27.92 -16.27
N ALA A 65 2.59 -28.34 -17.37
CA ALA A 65 3.59 -29.39 -17.32
C ALA A 65 4.87 -28.81 -16.69
N PHE A 66 5.43 -29.52 -15.72
CA PHE A 66 6.58 -29.06 -14.96
C PHE A 66 7.65 -30.15 -14.86
N TYR A 67 8.86 -29.77 -15.21
CA TYR A 67 10.07 -30.59 -15.16
C TYR A 67 10.93 -30.10 -13.99
N PRO A 68 10.92 -30.81 -12.84
CA PRO A 68 11.69 -30.40 -11.67
C PRO A 68 13.19 -30.63 -11.89
N ASP A 69 14.00 -29.86 -11.16
CA ASP A 69 15.45 -29.97 -11.10
C ASP A 69 16.19 -29.89 -12.47
N ALA A 70 15.52 -29.31 -13.50
CA ALA A 70 16.08 -29.23 -14.85
C ALA A 70 15.77 -27.87 -15.51
N LEU A 71 16.81 -27.25 -16.09
CA LEU A 71 16.69 -26.09 -16.99
C LEU A 71 16.72 -26.62 -18.43
N LEU A 72 15.56 -26.91 -18.99
CA LEU A 72 15.43 -27.55 -20.29
C LEU A 72 15.09 -26.54 -21.38
N THR A 73 15.73 -26.70 -22.54
CA THR A 73 15.30 -26.09 -23.79
C THR A 73 14.14 -26.89 -24.42
N PRO A 74 13.39 -26.32 -25.36
CA PRO A 74 12.33 -27.05 -26.07
C PRO A 74 12.83 -28.30 -26.82
N GLU A 75 14.09 -28.28 -27.32
CA GLU A 75 14.71 -29.41 -27.99
C GLU A 75 14.99 -30.56 -27.03
N GLU A 76 15.60 -30.27 -25.88
CA GLU A 76 15.86 -31.27 -24.83
C GLU A 76 14.60 -31.95 -24.32
N ILE A 77 13.51 -31.20 -24.15
CA ILE A 77 12.20 -31.78 -23.73
C ILE A 77 11.66 -32.74 -24.77
N ARG A 78 11.90 -32.48 -26.06
CA ARG A 78 11.41 -33.33 -27.15
C ARG A 78 12.25 -34.58 -27.32
N ASP A 79 13.55 -34.44 -27.17
CA ASP A 79 14.52 -35.47 -27.59
C ASP A 79 14.86 -36.45 -26.44
N GLU A 80 14.64 -36.05 -25.19
CA GLU A 80 14.96 -36.86 -24.01
C GLU A 80 13.73 -37.10 -23.13
N SER A 81 13.72 -38.27 -22.44
CA SER A 81 12.68 -38.61 -21.47
C SER A 81 13.01 -37.99 -20.10
N HIS A 82 12.31 -36.96 -19.73
CA HIS A 82 12.43 -36.32 -18.44
C HIS A 82 11.26 -36.64 -17.51
N TYR A 83 11.52 -36.67 -16.20
CA TYR A 83 10.45 -36.75 -15.21
C TYR A 83 9.62 -35.46 -15.26
N MET A 84 8.31 -35.61 -15.41
CA MET A 84 7.37 -34.49 -15.53
C MET A 84 6.16 -34.72 -14.61
N ARG A 85 5.65 -33.64 -14.06
CA ARG A 85 4.37 -33.61 -13.30
C ARG A 85 3.54 -32.42 -13.74
N TYR A 86 2.24 -32.48 -13.46
CA TYR A 86 1.38 -31.31 -13.65
C TYR A 86 1.23 -30.55 -12.34
N LEU A 87 1.20 -29.22 -12.42
CA LEU A 87 1.04 -28.35 -11.26
C LEU A 87 0.13 -27.15 -11.55
N SER A 88 -0.32 -26.53 -10.46
CA SER A 88 -1.03 -25.24 -10.46
C SER A 88 -0.14 -24.17 -9.82
N ILE A 89 -0.06 -23.00 -10.46
CA ILE A 89 0.68 -21.85 -9.93
C ILE A 89 -0.02 -21.33 -8.68
N GLY A 90 0.76 -21.03 -7.65
CA GLY A 90 0.28 -20.58 -6.33
C GLY A 90 0.06 -21.69 -5.32
N GLU A 91 -0.16 -22.95 -5.74
CA GLU A 91 -0.31 -24.08 -4.83
C GLU A 91 1.03 -24.73 -4.47
N GLN A 92 1.96 -24.76 -5.43
CA GLN A 92 3.26 -25.42 -5.26
C GLN A 92 4.38 -24.52 -5.83
N THR A 93 5.10 -23.86 -4.95
CA THR A 93 6.24 -23.00 -5.30
C THR A 93 7.60 -23.69 -5.22
N ASN A 94 7.62 -25.04 -5.29
CA ASN A 94 8.83 -25.80 -5.05
C ASN A 94 9.39 -26.38 -6.36
N PHE A 95 10.65 -26.12 -6.61
CA PHE A 95 11.38 -26.68 -7.75
C PHE A 95 11.69 -28.18 -7.61
N SER A 96 11.82 -28.62 -6.37
CA SER A 96 12.24 -29.99 -6.07
C SER A 96 11.07 -30.98 -6.04
N SER A 97 11.43 -32.26 -6.03
CA SER A 97 10.50 -33.38 -5.82
C SER A 97 9.65 -33.16 -4.56
N PRO A 98 8.39 -33.68 -4.52
CA PRO A 98 7.52 -33.60 -3.35
C PRO A 98 8.15 -34.12 -2.05
N ALA A 99 9.16 -34.99 -2.15
CA ALA A 99 9.87 -35.55 -1.00
C ALA A 99 10.79 -34.53 -0.28
N SER A 100 11.25 -33.48 -0.97
CA SER A 100 12.13 -32.46 -0.39
C SER A 100 11.79 -31.07 -0.95
N PRO A 101 10.71 -30.44 -0.49
CA PRO A 101 10.26 -29.16 -1.02
C PRO A 101 11.24 -28.04 -0.71
N SER A 102 11.77 -27.39 -1.75
CA SER A 102 12.69 -26.25 -1.67
C SER A 102 12.27 -25.16 -2.65
N PRO A 103 12.29 -23.87 -2.25
CA PRO A 103 12.12 -22.75 -3.17
C PRO A 103 13.40 -22.50 -4.00
N TYR A 104 14.50 -23.13 -3.64
CA TYR A 104 15.78 -23.03 -4.31
C TYR A 104 15.97 -24.20 -5.27
N GLY A 105 16.58 -23.91 -6.42
CA GLY A 105 16.83 -24.88 -7.48
C GLY A 105 16.42 -24.34 -8.85
N CYS A 106 16.06 -25.26 -9.72
CA CYS A 106 15.61 -24.95 -11.08
C CYS A 106 14.43 -25.84 -11.50
N GLY A 107 13.74 -25.43 -12.54
CA GLY A 107 12.68 -26.24 -13.14
C GLY A 107 12.15 -25.58 -14.41
N THR A 108 11.52 -26.38 -15.25
CA THR A 108 10.98 -25.90 -16.52
C THR A 108 9.47 -26.10 -16.57
N TYR A 109 8.76 -25.02 -16.87
CA TYR A 109 7.31 -25.00 -17.08
C TYR A 109 7.01 -25.06 -18.57
N GLN A 110 5.98 -25.83 -18.97
CA GLN A 110 5.56 -25.89 -20.35
C GLN A 110 4.05 -25.90 -20.49
N MET A 111 3.55 -25.24 -21.54
CA MET A 111 2.13 -25.22 -21.90
C MET A 111 1.98 -25.04 -23.40
N THR A 112 1.13 -25.83 -24.05
CA THR A 112 0.82 -25.74 -25.47
C THR A 112 -0.54 -25.10 -25.67
N PHE A 113 -0.60 -24.08 -26.52
CA PHE A 113 -1.82 -23.35 -26.86
C PHE A 113 -2.36 -23.81 -28.19
N PHE A 114 -3.65 -24.15 -28.23
CA PHE A 114 -4.45 -24.36 -29.43
C PHE A 114 -5.46 -23.21 -29.54
N LEU A 115 -5.18 -22.27 -30.42
CA LEU A 115 -5.92 -21.03 -30.53
C LEU A 115 -6.48 -20.83 -31.94
N PRO A 116 -7.67 -20.21 -32.12
CA PRO A 116 -8.18 -19.90 -33.45
C PRO A 116 -7.28 -18.91 -34.16
N GLU A 117 -7.25 -19.00 -35.49
CA GLU A 117 -6.58 -18.02 -36.32
C GLU A 117 -7.34 -16.71 -36.31
N ARG A 118 -6.69 -15.64 -35.88
CA ARG A 118 -7.24 -14.29 -35.81
C ARG A 118 -6.29 -13.29 -36.46
N LYS A 119 -6.86 -12.19 -37.00
CA LYS A 119 -6.06 -11.02 -37.40
C LYS A 119 -5.40 -10.35 -36.17
N GLU A 120 -6.04 -10.45 -35.00
CA GLU A 120 -5.54 -9.90 -33.74
C GLU A 120 -4.44 -10.80 -33.16
N VAL A 121 -3.47 -10.15 -32.55
CA VAL A 121 -2.34 -10.80 -31.87
C VAL A 121 -2.78 -11.23 -30.47
N TYR A 122 -2.36 -12.39 -30.02
CA TYR A 122 -2.48 -12.83 -28.64
C TYR A 122 -1.32 -12.26 -27.81
N ALA A 123 -1.59 -12.02 -26.55
CA ALA A 123 -0.58 -11.56 -25.60
C ALA A 123 -0.54 -12.42 -24.34
N LEU A 124 0.65 -12.62 -23.85
CA LEU A 124 0.96 -13.25 -22.57
C LEU A 124 1.73 -12.23 -21.72
N GLU A 125 1.16 -11.81 -20.59
CA GLU A 125 1.86 -11.01 -19.60
C GLU A 125 2.48 -11.95 -18.56
N ILE A 126 3.80 -11.96 -18.48
CA ILE A 126 4.56 -12.62 -17.43
C ILE A 126 4.61 -11.65 -16.25
N PRO A 127 4.08 -12.03 -15.07
CA PRO A 127 4.08 -11.17 -13.89
C PRO A 127 5.47 -11.03 -13.29
N GLU A 128 5.56 -10.51 -12.09
CA GLU A 128 6.78 -10.47 -11.31
C GLU A 128 7.27 -11.89 -10.99
N VAL A 129 8.35 -12.31 -11.62
CA VAL A 129 9.03 -13.58 -11.35
C VAL A 129 10.32 -13.26 -10.61
N PHE A 130 10.41 -13.68 -9.35
CA PHE A 130 11.58 -13.45 -8.48
C PHE A 130 12.72 -14.44 -8.73
N SER A 131 12.71 -15.07 -9.89
CA SER A 131 13.67 -16.05 -10.34
C SER A 131 14.22 -15.64 -11.70
N ALA A 132 15.43 -16.05 -12.02
CA ALA A 132 15.96 -15.85 -13.37
C ALA A 132 15.29 -16.86 -14.32
N TYR A 133 14.97 -16.45 -15.55
CA TYR A 133 14.30 -17.35 -16.49
C TYR A 133 14.62 -17.08 -17.96
N ASN A 134 14.53 -18.13 -18.76
CA ASN A 134 14.46 -18.10 -20.21
C ASN A 134 13.05 -18.48 -20.66
N LEU A 135 12.47 -17.70 -21.54
CA LEU A 135 11.15 -17.96 -22.13
C LEU A 135 11.30 -18.23 -23.63
N TYR A 136 10.80 -19.38 -24.04
CA TYR A 136 10.78 -19.81 -25.42
C TYR A 136 9.33 -19.88 -25.92
N LEU A 137 9.13 -19.51 -27.18
CA LEU A 137 7.93 -19.83 -27.96
C LEU A 137 8.35 -20.79 -29.07
N ASP A 138 7.78 -21.98 -29.05
CA ASP A 138 8.22 -23.12 -29.87
C ASP A 138 9.72 -23.41 -29.66
N GLN A 139 10.57 -23.10 -30.59
CA GLN A 139 12.03 -23.31 -30.51
C GLN A 139 12.80 -21.99 -30.22
N ASP A 140 12.14 -20.85 -30.36
CA ASP A 140 12.81 -19.56 -30.34
C ASP A 140 12.87 -18.98 -28.90
N LEU A 141 14.08 -18.58 -28.47
CA LEU A 141 14.26 -17.82 -27.23
C LEU A 141 13.77 -16.39 -27.45
N ILE A 142 12.61 -16.06 -26.84
CA ILE A 142 11.97 -14.74 -27.00
C ILE A 142 12.41 -13.77 -25.90
N LEU A 143 12.63 -14.28 -24.69
CA LEU A 143 12.93 -13.44 -23.54
C LEU A 143 13.87 -14.14 -22.57
N GLN A 144 14.89 -13.44 -22.13
CA GLN A 144 15.75 -13.83 -21.02
C GLN A 144 15.68 -12.76 -19.92
N MET A 145 15.41 -13.18 -18.70
CA MET A 145 15.37 -12.29 -17.54
C MET A 145 16.37 -12.76 -16.49
N GLY A 146 17.34 -11.89 -16.20
CA GLY A 146 18.46 -12.24 -15.34
C GLY A 146 19.45 -13.21 -15.99
N GLU A 147 20.16 -13.98 -15.19
CA GLU A 147 21.14 -14.98 -15.60
C GLU A 147 20.71 -16.37 -15.11
N PRO A 148 19.88 -17.13 -15.86
CA PRO A 148 19.35 -18.41 -15.38
C PRO A 148 20.41 -19.44 -15.03
N ALA A 149 21.53 -19.48 -15.75
CA ALA A 149 22.65 -20.38 -15.46
C ALA A 149 23.31 -20.11 -14.09
N GLN A 150 23.24 -18.87 -13.60
CA GLN A 150 23.79 -18.45 -12.31
C GLN A 150 22.73 -18.25 -11.24
N GLY A 151 21.43 -18.34 -11.61
CA GLY A 151 20.31 -18.11 -10.73
C GLY A 151 20.16 -16.66 -10.24
N LYS A 152 20.72 -15.66 -10.96
CA LYS A 152 20.65 -14.25 -10.61
C LYS A 152 19.40 -13.60 -11.21
N PRO A 153 18.36 -13.31 -10.43
CA PRO A 153 17.11 -12.80 -10.96
C PRO A 153 17.14 -11.31 -11.26
N LEU A 154 16.42 -10.95 -12.33
CA LEU A 154 15.93 -9.60 -12.60
C LEU A 154 14.40 -9.65 -12.65
N VAL A 155 13.74 -8.75 -11.97
CA VAL A 155 12.28 -8.71 -11.86
C VAL A 155 11.73 -7.59 -12.74
N GLN A 156 10.84 -7.96 -13.65
CA GLN A 156 10.06 -7.03 -14.46
C GLN A 156 8.83 -7.73 -15.00
N ASN A 157 7.71 -7.00 -15.06
CA ASN A 157 6.52 -7.46 -15.77
C ASN A 157 6.75 -7.35 -17.28
N ARG A 158 6.74 -8.47 -17.99
CA ARG A 158 7.00 -8.53 -19.43
C ARG A 158 5.78 -9.03 -20.17
N MET A 159 5.60 -8.53 -21.37
CA MET A 159 4.56 -8.97 -22.29
C MET A 159 5.19 -9.56 -23.54
N VAL A 160 4.75 -10.74 -23.92
CA VAL A 160 5.14 -11.47 -25.13
C VAL A 160 3.90 -11.62 -26.00
N THR A 161 4.05 -11.48 -27.31
CA THR A 161 2.95 -11.55 -28.28
C THR A 161 3.22 -12.60 -29.34
N PHE A 162 2.16 -13.26 -29.79
CA PHE A 162 2.21 -14.27 -30.83
C PHE A 162 0.90 -14.42 -31.60
N HIS A 163 0.89 -15.13 -32.73
CA HIS A 163 -0.27 -15.40 -33.56
C HIS A 163 -0.83 -16.80 -33.28
N GLY A 164 -2.15 -16.95 -33.40
CA GLY A 164 -2.84 -18.23 -33.36
C GLY A 164 -2.89 -18.94 -34.73
N GLY A 165 -3.74 -19.96 -34.84
CA GLY A 165 -3.94 -20.75 -36.05
C GLY A 165 -3.05 -21.99 -36.15
N LYS A 166 -1.92 -22.00 -35.43
CA LYS A 166 -1.07 -23.19 -35.24
C LYS A 166 -0.86 -23.42 -33.74
N PRO A 167 -0.62 -24.66 -33.32
CA PRO A 167 -0.19 -24.91 -31.95
C PRO A 167 1.08 -24.14 -31.62
N VAL A 168 1.09 -23.42 -30.49
CA VAL A 168 2.24 -22.66 -29.98
C VAL A 168 2.61 -23.21 -28.62
N THR A 169 3.86 -23.64 -28.46
CA THR A 169 4.36 -24.17 -27.18
C THR A 169 5.19 -23.12 -26.45
N LEU A 170 4.72 -22.77 -25.27
CA LEU A 170 5.43 -21.90 -24.32
C LEU A 170 6.28 -22.77 -23.40
N THR A 171 7.57 -22.49 -23.33
CA THR A 171 8.50 -23.14 -22.40
C THR A 171 9.20 -22.05 -21.57
N ILE A 172 9.17 -22.18 -20.22
CA ILE A 172 9.80 -21.24 -19.30
C ILE A 172 10.75 -22.01 -18.39
N ALA A 173 12.04 -21.92 -18.65
CA ALA A 173 13.09 -22.51 -17.85
C ALA A 173 13.53 -21.53 -16.77
N VAL A 174 13.34 -21.89 -15.49
CA VAL A 174 13.47 -20.97 -14.35
C VAL A 174 14.47 -21.50 -13.33
N SER A 175 15.31 -20.61 -12.80
CA SER A 175 16.25 -20.92 -11.71
C SER A 175 16.22 -19.89 -10.61
N ASN A 176 16.38 -20.35 -9.37
CA ASN A 176 16.36 -19.49 -8.19
C ASN A 176 17.26 -20.05 -7.08
N TYR A 177 18.18 -19.23 -6.64
CA TYR A 177 19.07 -19.54 -5.52
C TYR A 177 19.10 -18.43 -4.46
N ASP A 178 18.44 -17.28 -4.73
CA ASP A 178 18.56 -16.08 -3.92
C ASP A 178 17.30 -15.73 -3.13
N HIS A 179 16.10 -16.14 -3.58
CA HIS A 179 14.85 -15.69 -2.99
C HIS A 179 13.93 -16.87 -2.64
N PHE A 180 13.13 -16.72 -1.58
CA PHE A 180 12.20 -17.77 -1.15
C PHE A 180 10.94 -17.90 -2.03
N TYR A 181 10.66 -16.94 -2.91
CA TYR A 181 9.65 -17.05 -3.97
C TYR A 181 10.29 -17.66 -5.22
N GLY A 182 10.50 -18.98 -5.20
CA GLY A 182 11.07 -19.71 -6.32
C GLY A 182 10.03 -20.04 -7.38
N GLY A 183 10.42 -19.94 -8.66
CA GLY A 183 9.57 -20.26 -9.80
C GLY A 183 8.58 -19.16 -10.17
N ILE A 184 7.53 -19.55 -10.90
CA ILE A 184 6.43 -18.70 -11.28
C ILE A 184 5.41 -18.73 -10.13
N VAL A 185 5.41 -17.70 -9.28
CA VAL A 185 4.54 -17.63 -8.09
C VAL A 185 3.17 -17.06 -8.44
N TYR A 186 3.12 -16.13 -9.37
CA TYR A 186 1.91 -15.44 -9.80
C TYR A 186 1.47 -15.92 -11.18
N PRO A 187 0.16 -16.18 -11.41
CA PRO A 187 -0.29 -16.71 -12.68
C PRO A 187 -0.14 -15.66 -13.81
N PRO A 188 0.48 -16.05 -14.96
CA PRO A 188 0.53 -15.21 -16.14
C PRO A 188 -0.87 -14.85 -16.66
N ALA A 189 -1.04 -13.63 -17.16
CA ALA A 189 -2.27 -13.22 -17.82
C ALA A 189 -2.16 -13.50 -19.33
N PHE A 190 -3.18 -14.14 -19.90
CA PHE A 190 -3.27 -14.48 -21.29
C PHE A 190 -4.58 -14.01 -21.91
N GLY A 191 -4.55 -13.58 -23.18
CA GLY A 191 -5.73 -13.19 -23.93
C GLY A 191 -5.41 -12.43 -25.23
N THR A 192 -6.40 -11.66 -25.72
CA THR A 192 -6.12 -10.76 -26.86
C THR A 192 -5.21 -9.62 -26.39
N MET A 193 -4.31 -9.15 -27.28
CA MET A 193 -3.36 -8.08 -26.96
C MET A 193 -4.06 -6.84 -26.40
N LEU A 194 -5.20 -6.45 -26.95
CA LEU A 194 -5.95 -5.31 -26.48
C LEU A 194 -6.43 -5.49 -25.04
N ALA A 195 -7.01 -6.65 -24.72
CA ALA A 195 -7.58 -6.93 -23.42
C ALA A 195 -6.49 -7.05 -22.32
N VAL A 196 -5.40 -7.76 -22.59
CA VAL A 196 -4.26 -7.89 -21.66
C VAL A 196 -3.61 -6.52 -21.42
N ASN A 197 -3.39 -5.74 -22.49
CA ASN A 197 -2.80 -4.41 -22.35
C ASN A 197 -3.70 -3.43 -21.62
N THR A 198 -5.02 -3.52 -21.82
CA THR A 198 -6.00 -2.72 -21.07
C THR A 198 -5.96 -3.05 -19.58
N THR A 199 -5.98 -4.34 -19.22
CA THR A 199 -5.89 -4.77 -17.80
C THR A 199 -4.59 -4.30 -17.15
N ARG A 200 -3.46 -4.46 -17.86
CA ARG A 200 -2.15 -3.96 -17.42
C ARG A 200 -2.15 -2.43 -17.25
N GLY A 201 -2.74 -1.70 -18.22
CA GLY A 201 -2.86 -0.25 -18.17
C GLY A 201 -3.69 0.25 -17.00
N ILE A 202 -4.82 -0.41 -16.70
CA ILE A 202 -5.66 -0.07 -15.54
C ILE A 202 -4.91 -0.32 -14.23
N ARG A 203 -4.19 -1.45 -14.12
CA ARG A 203 -3.36 -1.75 -12.93
C ARG A 203 -2.26 -0.70 -12.75
N PHE A 204 -1.55 -0.34 -13.83
CA PHE A 204 -0.53 0.71 -13.81
C PHE A 204 -1.10 2.06 -13.38
N ALA A 205 -2.23 2.49 -13.97
CA ALA A 205 -2.89 3.75 -13.64
C ALA A 205 -3.35 3.78 -12.17
N PHE A 206 -3.87 2.66 -11.66
CA PHE A 206 -4.28 2.54 -10.26
C PHE A 206 -3.09 2.70 -9.28
N CYS A 207 -1.98 2.00 -9.53
CA CYS A 207 -0.77 2.12 -8.71
C CYS A 207 -0.17 3.54 -8.78
N LEU A 208 -0.10 4.12 -9.99
CA LEU A 208 0.40 5.49 -10.18
C LEU A 208 -0.49 6.53 -9.49
N PHE A 209 -1.81 6.36 -9.53
CA PHE A 209 -2.76 7.19 -8.79
C PHE A 209 -2.51 7.09 -7.28
N GLY A 210 -2.35 5.88 -6.74
CA GLY A 210 -2.00 5.66 -5.34
C GLY A 210 -0.69 6.35 -4.92
N CYS A 211 0.36 6.23 -5.73
CA CYS A 211 1.63 6.93 -5.53
C CYS A 211 1.44 8.44 -5.51
N THR A 212 0.72 8.99 -6.49
CA THR A 212 0.54 10.44 -6.63
C THR A 212 -0.24 11.00 -5.45
N VAL A 213 -1.37 10.37 -5.08
CA VAL A 213 -2.20 10.83 -3.95
C VAL A 213 -1.42 10.78 -2.63
N THR A 214 -0.74 9.67 -2.35
CA THR A 214 0.02 9.54 -1.10
C THR A 214 1.21 10.49 -1.06
N PHE A 215 1.90 10.72 -2.18
CA PHE A 215 2.99 11.69 -2.27
C PHE A 215 2.51 13.13 -2.04
N VAL A 216 1.41 13.54 -2.69
CA VAL A 216 0.81 14.88 -2.49
C VAL A 216 0.36 15.05 -1.04
N CYS A 217 -0.29 14.04 -0.45
CA CYS A 217 -0.67 14.07 0.97
C CYS A 217 0.55 14.20 1.90
N ALA A 218 1.68 13.55 1.57
CA ALA A 218 2.92 13.69 2.33
C ALA A 218 3.46 15.12 2.28
N LEU A 219 3.56 15.70 1.08
CA LEU A 219 4.04 17.10 0.91
C LEU A 219 3.17 18.12 1.66
N LEU A 220 1.85 18.01 1.52
CA LEU A 220 0.91 18.86 2.23
C LEU A 220 1.03 18.69 3.74
N SER A 221 1.17 17.46 4.22
CA SER A 221 1.33 17.17 5.65
C SER A 221 2.64 17.77 6.20
N PHE A 222 3.75 17.69 5.48
CA PHE A 222 5.01 18.33 5.88
C PHE A 222 4.91 19.86 5.88
N TYR A 223 4.26 20.45 4.87
CA TYR A 223 4.01 21.88 4.81
C TYR A 223 3.20 22.37 6.02
N PHE A 224 2.03 21.75 6.29
CA PHE A 224 1.18 22.16 7.41
C PHE A 224 1.81 21.85 8.77
N SER A 225 2.54 20.74 8.89
CA SER A 225 3.28 20.43 10.11
C SER A 225 4.29 21.51 10.49
N ARG A 226 5.03 22.04 9.51
CA ARG A 226 5.97 23.16 9.72
C ARG A 226 5.24 24.44 10.07
N ARG A 227 4.17 24.78 9.33
CA ARG A 227 3.41 26.01 9.52
C ARG A 227 2.73 26.07 10.88
N MET A 228 2.15 24.95 11.34
CA MET A 228 1.37 24.87 12.57
C MET A 228 2.13 24.23 13.74
N LYS A 229 3.39 23.85 13.55
CA LYS A 229 4.24 23.15 14.54
C LYS A 229 3.59 21.88 15.11
N GLN A 230 2.81 21.14 14.29
CA GLN A 230 2.08 19.95 14.70
C GLN A 230 2.86 18.66 14.39
N LYS A 231 3.40 18.02 15.43
CA LYS A 231 4.17 16.75 15.30
C LYS A 231 3.35 15.59 14.75
N ASN A 232 2.04 15.54 15.01
CA ASN A 232 1.18 14.46 14.52
C ASN A 232 1.00 14.52 13.00
N THR A 233 0.84 15.73 12.46
CA THR A 233 0.75 15.94 11.00
C THR A 233 2.07 15.59 10.30
N PHE A 234 3.23 15.80 10.96
CA PHE A 234 4.52 15.34 10.45
C PHE A 234 4.60 13.80 10.36
N LEU A 235 4.20 13.11 11.42
CA LEU A 235 4.17 11.64 11.43
C LEU A 235 3.22 11.08 10.37
N PHE A 236 2.08 11.73 10.14
CA PHE A 236 1.17 11.36 9.07
C PHE A 236 1.81 11.54 7.68
N GLY A 237 2.57 12.61 7.47
CA GLY A 237 3.37 12.79 6.26
C GLY A 237 4.37 11.65 6.03
N LEU A 238 5.00 11.12 7.08
CA LEU A 238 5.87 9.94 6.99
C LEU A 238 5.09 8.66 6.63
N ILE A 239 3.87 8.48 7.17
CA ILE A 239 2.99 7.36 6.77
C ILE A 239 2.70 7.45 5.27
N CYS A 240 2.27 8.61 4.79
CA CYS A 240 1.96 8.82 3.38
C CYS A 240 3.19 8.60 2.47
N LEU A 241 4.38 9.02 2.90
CA LEU A 241 5.62 8.78 2.15
C LEU A 241 5.98 7.29 2.10
N ALA A 242 5.83 6.57 3.21
CA ALA A 242 6.06 5.11 3.24
C ALA A 242 5.02 4.35 2.39
N MET A 243 3.75 4.78 2.39
CA MET A 243 2.71 4.24 1.51
C MET A 243 3.00 4.55 0.03
N CYS A 244 3.55 5.72 -0.28
CA CYS A 244 4.02 6.03 -1.63
C CYS A 244 5.13 5.08 -2.07
N GLY A 245 6.11 4.81 -1.19
CA GLY A 245 7.16 3.82 -1.44
C GLY A 245 6.60 2.42 -1.73
N LEU A 246 5.62 1.99 -0.96
CA LEU A 246 4.94 0.70 -1.14
C LEU A 246 4.19 0.63 -2.48
N SER A 247 3.38 1.64 -2.80
CA SER A 247 2.65 1.70 -4.07
C SER A 247 3.55 1.89 -5.30
N SER A 248 4.78 2.39 -5.12
CA SER A 248 5.74 2.57 -6.22
C SER A 248 6.43 1.28 -6.65
N TYR A 249 6.46 0.25 -5.80
CA TYR A 249 7.12 -1.02 -6.08
C TYR A 249 6.56 -1.73 -7.32
N PRO A 250 5.25 -1.96 -7.48
CA PRO A 250 4.68 -2.52 -8.71
C PRO A 250 4.91 -1.61 -9.93
N VAL A 251 4.88 -0.28 -9.77
CA VAL A 251 5.16 0.66 -10.86
C VAL A 251 6.59 0.51 -11.37
N LEU A 252 7.56 0.36 -10.47
CA LEU A 252 8.95 0.13 -10.81
C LEU A 252 9.12 -1.13 -11.65
N HIS A 253 8.52 -2.25 -11.26
CA HIS A 253 8.59 -3.51 -12.00
C HIS A 253 7.88 -3.48 -13.34
N MET A 254 6.91 -2.60 -13.54
CA MET A 254 6.29 -2.39 -14.86
C MET A 254 7.19 -1.58 -15.80
N LEU A 255 8.06 -0.70 -15.27
CA LEU A 255 8.87 0.22 -16.06
C LEU A 255 10.30 -0.29 -16.29
N ALA A 256 10.91 -0.96 -15.32
CA ALA A 256 12.31 -1.34 -15.36
C ALA A 256 12.56 -2.76 -14.85
N ALA A 257 13.57 -3.42 -15.41
CA ALA A 257 14.11 -4.65 -14.86
C ALA A 257 15.07 -4.30 -13.71
N VAL A 258 14.75 -4.77 -12.52
CA VAL A 258 15.53 -4.49 -11.31
C VAL A 258 15.89 -5.79 -10.58
N PRO A 259 17.04 -5.85 -9.89
CA PRO A 259 17.38 -7.00 -9.08
C PRO A 259 16.40 -7.11 -7.89
N VAL A 260 16.24 -8.31 -7.34
CA VAL A 260 15.36 -8.51 -6.17
C VAL A 260 15.85 -7.65 -4.99
N PHE A 261 17.13 -7.67 -4.70
CA PHE A 261 17.73 -6.84 -3.66
C PHE A 261 18.45 -5.61 -4.28
N PRO A 262 18.31 -4.42 -3.67
CA PRO A 262 17.71 -4.11 -2.36
C PRO A 262 16.20 -3.80 -2.38
N TRP A 263 15.54 -3.88 -3.53
CA TRP A 263 14.15 -3.41 -3.70
C TRP A 263 13.15 -4.15 -2.81
N TYR A 264 13.29 -5.46 -2.68
CA TYR A 264 12.47 -6.26 -1.75
C TYR A 264 12.66 -5.81 -0.27
N THR A 265 13.88 -5.47 0.11
CA THR A 265 14.18 -4.96 1.46
C THR A 265 13.50 -3.62 1.71
N ILE A 266 13.46 -2.74 0.70
CA ILE A 266 12.80 -1.42 0.76
C ILE A 266 11.30 -1.59 0.89
N GLU A 267 10.69 -2.48 0.09
CA GLU A 267 9.27 -2.79 0.19
C GLU A 267 8.90 -3.30 1.58
N LEU A 268 9.63 -4.30 2.07
CA LEU A 268 9.42 -4.88 3.38
C LEU A 268 9.56 -3.83 4.51
N PHE A 269 10.56 -2.96 4.41
CA PHE A 269 10.75 -1.84 5.33
C PHE A 269 9.55 -0.88 5.30
N CYS A 270 9.05 -0.50 4.11
CA CYS A 270 7.89 0.39 3.97
C CYS A 270 6.64 -0.21 4.61
N ILE A 271 6.36 -1.51 4.42
CA ILE A 271 5.20 -2.20 5.01
C ILE A 271 5.19 -2.06 6.54
N TYR A 272 6.32 -2.38 7.18
CA TYR A 272 6.40 -2.36 8.66
C TYR A 272 6.57 -0.95 9.21
N LEU A 273 7.16 -0.03 8.44
CA LEU A 273 7.20 1.40 8.79
C LEU A 273 5.79 1.99 8.83
N VAL A 274 4.94 1.71 7.84
CA VAL A 274 3.53 2.13 7.84
C VAL A 274 2.83 1.59 9.07
N THR A 275 2.95 0.29 9.35
CA THR A 275 2.31 -0.36 10.50
C THR A 275 2.75 0.26 11.83
N TRP A 276 4.05 0.44 12.02
CA TRP A 276 4.62 1.05 13.22
C TRP A 276 4.18 2.51 13.39
N LEU A 277 4.24 3.32 12.35
CA LEU A 277 3.83 4.73 12.40
C LEU A 277 2.34 4.89 12.66
N ILE A 278 1.48 3.99 12.14
CA ILE A 278 0.06 3.94 12.48
C ILE A 278 -0.12 3.70 13.98
N ILE A 279 0.58 2.73 14.56
CA ILE A 279 0.53 2.45 16.01
C ILE A 279 0.96 3.68 16.81
N VAL A 280 2.11 4.31 16.47
CA VAL A 280 2.63 5.50 17.14
C VAL A 280 1.61 6.65 17.08
N LEU A 281 1.03 6.89 15.91
CA LEU A 281 0.12 8.01 15.70
C LEU A 281 -1.24 7.76 16.37
N GLN A 282 -1.75 6.53 16.32
CA GLN A 282 -2.98 6.16 17.01
C GLN A 282 -2.81 6.23 18.54
N ASN A 283 -1.66 5.84 19.09
CA ASN A 283 -1.33 6.03 20.50
C ASN A 283 -1.38 7.51 20.93
N ARG A 284 -0.89 8.41 20.08
CA ARG A 284 -0.96 9.86 20.37
C ARG A 284 -2.37 10.41 20.33
N ILE A 285 -3.22 9.90 19.46
CA ILE A 285 -4.62 10.35 19.31
C ILE A 285 -5.50 9.73 20.38
N CYS A 286 -5.40 8.42 20.62
CA CYS A 286 -6.26 7.66 21.52
C CYS A 286 -5.78 7.67 22.99
N ARG A 287 -4.55 8.05 23.26
CA ARG A 287 -3.95 8.20 24.61
C ARG A 287 -4.20 6.99 25.52
N PRO A 288 -3.74 5.77 25.17
CA PRO A 288 -4.04 4.55 25.94
C PRO A 288 -3.40 4.54 27.34
N GLY A 289 -2.47 5.40 27.63
CA GLY A 289 -1.63 5.44 28.82
C GLY A 289 -0.16 5.21 28.47
N PHE A 290 0.73 5.52 29.44
CA PHE A 290 2.18 5.47 29.16
C PHE A 290 2.67 4.04 28.85
N LEU A 291 2.32 3.07 29.70
CA LEU A 291 2.85 1.69 29.59
C LEU A 291 2.41 0.98 28.29
N PRO A 292 1.10 0.92 27.92
CA PRO A 292 0.68 0.31 26.67
C PRO A 292 1.28 1.01 25.46
N ALA A 293 1.38 2.34 25.47
CA ALA A 293 1.98 3.11 24.38
C ALA A 293 3.50 2.81 24.24
N ALA A 294 4.24 2.76 25.37
CA ALA A 294 5.67 2.48 25.37
C ALA A 294 5.96 1.06 24.85
N ILE A 295 5.21 0.06 25.33
CA ILE A 295 5.38 -1.34 24.90
C ILE A 295 5.08 -1.48 23.42
N SER A 296 3.91 -1.01 22.95
CA SER A 296 3.52 -1.16 21.54
C SER A 296 4.44 -0.41 20.57
N ASN A 297 4.89 0.79 20.93
CA ASN A 297 5.87 1.53 20.15
C ASN A 297 7.22 0.83 20.12
N GLY A 298 7.67 0.29 21.24
CA GLY A 298 8.94 -0.45 21.36
C GLY A 298 8.91 -1.77 20.56
N VAL A 299 7.84 -2.55 20.68
CA VAL A 299 7.65 -3.78 19.90
C VAL A 299 7.60 -3.48 18.41
N GLY A 300 6.86 -2.43 18.00
CA GLY A 300 6.79 -2.03 16.60
C GLY A 300 8.14 -1.59 16.03
N ALA A 301 8.91 -0.79 16.78
CA ALA A 301 10.26 -0.38 16.38
C ALA A 301 11.22 -1.59 16.28
N ALA A 302 11.19 -2.49 17.26
CA ALA A 302 11.99 -3.71 17.25
C ALA A 302 11.65 -4.61 16.06
N PHE A 303 10.35 -4.75 15.76
CA PHE A 303 9.90 -5.53 14.61
C PHE A 303 10.29 -4.89 13.28
N LEU A 304 10.26 -3.57 13.17
CA LEU A 304 10.74 -2.84 11.98
C LEU A 304 12.22 -3.10 11.72
N VAL A 305 13.05 -3.04 12.76
CA VAL A 305 14.49 -3.36 12.67
C VAL A 305 14.69 -4.83 12.30
N TYR A 306 13.96 -5.75 12.93
CA TYR A 306 14.02 -7.18 12.64
C TYR A 306 13.63 -7.46 11.16
N ALA A 307 12.58 -6.86 10.64
CA ALA A 307 12.15 -7.02 9.26
C ALA A 307 13.18 -6.43 8.27
N PHE A 308 13.79 -5.29 8.59
CA PHE A 308 14.86 -4.70 7.79
C PHE A 308 16.10 -5.62 7.73
N LEU A 309 16.56 -6.11 8.86
CA LEU A 309 17.68 -7.05 8.94
C LEU A 309 17.38 -8.36 8.21
N TYR A 310 16.14 -8.88 8.35
CA TYR A 310 15.70 -10.03 7.58
C TYR A 310 15.78 -9.77 6.07
N GLY A 311 15.27 -8.63 5.60
CA GLY A 311 15.32 -8.26 4.18
C GLY A 311 16.76 -8.15 3.64
N MET A 312 17.69 -7.64 4.44
CA MET A 312 19.11 -7.56 4.07
C MET A 312 19.81 -8.93 4.00
N MET A 313 19.33 -9.90 4.75
CA MET A 313 19.93 -11.25 4.85
C MET A 313 19.14 -12.32 4.10
N ALA A 314 18.01 -11.96 3.47
CA ALA A 314 17.05 -12.94 2.96
C ALA A 314 17.63 -13.93 1.95
N SER A 315 18.62 -13.54 1.14
CA SER A 315 19.31 -14.41 0.18
C SER A 315 20.22 -15.49 0.83
N HIS A 316 20.52 -15.37 2.12
CA HIS A 316 21.44 -16.27 2.82
C HIS A 316 20.75 -17.07 3.93
N LEU A 317 19.44 -16.90 4.12
CA LEU A 317 18.70 -17.51 5.22
C LEU A 317 18.25 -18.94 4.90
N SER A 318 18.31 -19.80 5.92
CA SER A 318 17.74 -21.15 5.84
C SER A 318 16.22 -21.13 5.76
N LEU A 319 15.60 -22.18 5.19
CA LEU A 319 14.16 -22.38 5.15
C LEU A 319 13.50 -22.28 6.55
N GLY A 320 14.18 -22.76 7.59
CA GLY A 320 13.71 -22.64 8.96
C GLY A 320 13.61 -21.18 9.43
N ALA A 321 14.60 -20.34 9.10
CA ALA A 321 14.59 -18.92 9.41
C ALA A 321 13.47 -18.17 8.63
N ILE A 322 13.24 -18.53 7.37
CA ILE A 322 12.15 -17.97 6.55
C ILE A 322 10.78 -18.31 7.14
N ARG A 323 10.56 -19.58 7.54
CA ARG A 323 9.31 -20.01 8.20
C ARG A 323 9.11 -19.31 9.55
N PHE A 324 10.17 -19.15 10.32
CA PHE A 324 10.12 -18.42 11.58
C PHE A 324 9.77 -16.94 11.37
N PHE A 325 10.36 -16.30 10.37
CA PHE A 325 10.00 -14.93 10.02
C PHE A 325 8.52 -14.82 9.61
N SER A 326 8.04 -15.71 8.75
CA SER A 326 6.62 -15.75 8.33
C SER A 326 5.65 -15.90 9.51
N ALA A 327 5.96 -16.80 10.46
CA ALA A 327 5.19 -16.97 11.69
C ALA A 327 5.24 -15.70 12.57
N SER A 328 6.41 -15.07 12.70
CA SER A 328 6.59 -13.82 13.46
C SER A 328 5.79 -12.67 12.85
N VAL A 329 5.77 -12.56 11.52
CA VAL A 329 4.94 -11.60 10.78
C VAL A 329 3.47 -11.80 11.07
N PHE A 330 2.98 -13.03 11.01
CA PHE A 330 1.59 -13.35 11.34
C PHE A 330 1.24 -12.91 12.76
N CYS A 331 2.03 -13.30 13.75
CA CYS A 331 1.80 -12.91 15.15
C CYS A 331 1.83 -11.39 15.34
N TYR A 332 2.79 -10.69 14.72
CA TYR A 332 2.89 -9.24 14.80
C TYR A 332 1.68 -8.53 14.16
N LYS A 333 1.23 -8.95 12.98
CA LYS A 333 0.06 -8.40 12.31
C LYS A 333 -1.21 -8.63 13.13
N ALA A 334 -1.42 -9.84 13.67
CA ALA A 334 -2.55 -10.17 14.53
C ALA A 334 -2.56 -9.32 15.83
N ALA A 335 -1.42 -9.24 16.51
CA ALA A 335 -1.28 -8.44 17.71
C ALA A 335 -1.52 -6.94 17.44
N SER A 336 -0.99 -6.43 16.32
CA SER A 336 -1.18 -5.04 15.91
C SER A 336 -2.65 -4.72 15.61
N ALA A 337 -3.34 -5.57 14.83
CA ALA A 337 -4.76 -5.38 14.52
C ALA A 337 -5.63 -5.38 15.79
N LEU A 338 -5.41 -6.34 16.67
CA LEU A 338 -6.10 -6.43 17.96
C LEU A 338 -5.82 -5.22 18.86
N TYR A 339 -4.56 -4.81 18.96
CA TYR A 339 -4.14 -3.66 19.74
C TYR A 339 -4.80 -2.37 19.23
N LEU A 340 -4.76 -2.10 17.94
CA LEU A 340 -5.35 -0.91 17.32
C LEU A 340 -6.87 -0.85 17.59
N LEU A 341 -7.55 -1.99 17.51
CA LEU A 341 -8.98 -2.08 17.83
C LEU A 341 -9.25 -1.80 19.31
N ILE A 342 -8.52 -2.43 20.22
CA ILE A 342 -8.70 -2.27 21.67
C ILE A 342 -8.50 -0.81 22.09
N ILE A 343 -7.42 -0.15 21.66
CA ILE A 343 -7.18 1.25 22.07
C ILE A 343 -8.20 2.21 21.48
N ALA A 344 -8.72 1.93 20.27
CA ALA A 344 -9.79 2.72 19.68
C ALA A 344 -11.12 2.57 20.47
N VAL A 345 -11.46 1.35 20.91
CA VAL A 345 -12.61 1.09 21.80
C VAL A 345 -12.46 1.84 23.12
N LEU A 346 -11.30 1.74 23.77
CA LEU A 346 -11.03 2.43 25.02
C LEU A 346 -11.13 3.96 24.89
N ALA A 347 -10.63 4.52 23.79
CA ALA A 347 -10.72 5.95 23.50
C ALA A 347 -12.18 6.42 23.34
N ILE A 348 -13.02 5.63 22.68
CA ILE A 348 -14.46 5.92 22.56
C ILE A 348 -15.16 5.87 23.93
N HIS A 349 -14.84 4.89 24.78
CA HIS A 349 -15.40 4.80 26.12
C HIS A 349 -15.01 6.01 27.00
N ARG A 350 -13.83 6.58 26.80
CA ARG A 350 -13.37 7.81 27.45
C ARG A 350 -14.03 9.09 26.90
N GLY A 351 -14.87 8.98 25.88
CA GLY A 351 -15.59 10.12 25.28
C GLY A 351 -14.82 10.92 24.24
N GLU A 352 -13.68 10.42 23.78
CA GLU A 352 -12.85 11.04 22.75
C GLU A 352 -13.55 11.02 21.39
N LYS A 353 -14.25 12.10 21.05
CA LYS A 353 -15.02 12.19 19.78
C LYS A 353 -14.15 12.04 18.53
N ARG A 354 -12.88 12.46 18.62
CA ARG A 354 -11.88 12.39 17.52
C ARG A 354 -11.50 10.94 17.15
N SER A 355 -11.66 10.00 18.08
CA SER A 355 -11.31 8.59 17.87
C SER A 355 -12.37 7.80 17.09
N ARG A 356 -13.57 8.35 16.83
CA ARG A 356 -14.65 7.61 16.15
C ARG A 356 -14.29 7.15 14.72
N PRO A 357 -13.75 7.99 13.82
CA PRO A 357 -13.36 7.53 12.49
C PRO A 357 -12.28 6.44 12.55
N ILE A 358 -11.33 6.60 13.48
CA ILE A 358 -10.21 5.66 13.67
C ILE A 358 -10.74 4.32 14.18
N PHE A 359 -11.73 4.31 15.08
CA PHE A 359 -12.36 3.09 15.56
C PHE A 359 -13.02 2.27 14.43
N TYR A 360 -13.80 2.92 13.58
CA TYR A 360 -14.44 2.22 12.45
C TYR A 360 -13.40 1.71 11.45
N ALA A 361 -12.36 2.50 11.18
CA ALA A 361 -11.27 2.07 10.33
C ALA A 361 -10.44 0.91 10.92
N ALA A 362 -10.20 0.92 12.24
CA ALA A 362 -9.54 -0.19 12.93
C ALA A 362 -10.38 -1.48 12.89
N ALA A 363 -11.71 -1.35 13.00
CA ALA A 363 -12.62 -2.48 12.83
C ALA A 363 -12.57 -3.04 11.40
N ALA A 364 -12.58 -2.17 10.38
CA ALA A 364 -12.45 -2.58 8.98
C ALA A 364 -11.10 -3.24 8.69
N ALA A 365 -9.98 -2.72 9.25
CA ALA A 365 -8.66 -3.34 9.12
C ALA A 365 -8.57 -4.69 9.85
N THR A 366 -9.27 -4.84 10.97
CA THR A 366 -9.37 -6.15 11.64
C THR A 366 -10.15 -7.15 10.78
N CYS A 367 -11.23 -6.72 10.11
CA CYS A 367 -11.92 -7.54 9.11
C CYS A 367 -10.99 -7.92 7.96
N ALA A 368 -10.16 -6.98 7.44
CA ALA A 368 -9.16 -7.27 6.43
C ALA A 368 -8.22 -8.40 6.86
N PHE A 369 -7.68 -8.33 8.07
CA PHE A 369 -6.80 -9.36 8.63
C PHE A 369 -7.52 -10.72 8.76
N ILE A 370 -8.77 -10.73 9.23
CA ILE A 370 -9.55 -11.97 9.38
C ILE A 370 -9.78 -12.62 8.02
N TRP A 371 -10.23 -11.85 7.02
CA TRP A 371 -10.51 -12.38 5.68
C TRP A 371 -9.24 -12.79 4.94
N ASP A 372 -8.12 -12.08 5.10
CA ASP A 372 -6.81 -12.47 4.58
C ASP A 372 -6.39 -13.87 5.08
N ARG A 373 -6.83 -14.23 6.28
CA ARG A 373 -6.52 -15.55 6.86
C ARG A 373 -7.53 -16.64 6.52
N LEU A 374 -8.80 -16.28 6.42
CA LEU A 374 -9.88 -17.26 6.18
C LEU A 374 -10.03 -17.63 4.71
N LEU A 375 -9.76 -16.69 3.81
CA LEU A 375 -9.82 -16.93 2.39
C LEU A 375 -8.52 -17.59 1.92
N PRO A 376 -8.62 -18.63 1.09
CA PRO A 376 -7.44 -19.29 0.54
C PRO A 376 -6.69 -18.33 -0.41
N VAL A 377 -5.90 -18.84 -1.28
CA VAL A 377 -5.04 -18.11 -2.21
C VAL A 377 -5.76 -16.89 -2.84
N TYR A 378 -5.22 -15.69 -2.60
CA TYR A 378 -5.70 -14.43 -3.16
C TYR A 378 -4.55 -13.67 -3.80
N GLU A 379 -4.74 -13.23 -5.03
CA GLU A 379 -3.88 -12.26 -5.69
C GLU A 379 -4.72 -11.30 -6.51
N PRO A 380 -4.62 -9.98 -6.23
CA PRO A 380 -5.46 -9.00 -6.88
C PRO A 380 -5.12 -8.85 -8.37
N VAL A 381 -6.16 -8.73 -9.19
CA VAL A 381 -6.03 -8.30 -10.60
C VAL A 381 -5.68 -6.81 -10.64
N ILE A 382 -6.38 -6.00 -9.83
CA ILE A 382 -6.20 -4.55 -9.71
C ILE A 382 -6.20 -4.18 -8.23
N GLY A 383 -5.32 -3.24 -7.86
CA GLY A 383 -5.20 -2.76 -6.48
C GLY A 383 -4.29 -3.62 -5.61
N GLY A 384 -4.47 -3.50 -4.30
CA GLY A 384 -3.61 -4.12 -3.30
C GLY A 384 -4.24 -5.32 -2.58
N TRP A 385 -3.45 -5.94 -1.72
CA TRP A 385 -3.85 -7.03 -0.84
C TRP A 385 -4.81 -6.56 0.26
N PHE A 386 -5.54 -7.47 0.89
CA PHE A 386 -6.51 -7.12 1.95
C PHE A 386 -5.91 -6.26 3.07
N LEU A 387 -4.70 -6.58 3.51
CA LEU A 387 -4.02 -5.84 4.57
C LEU A 387 -3.56 -4.44 4.14
N GLU A 388 -3.25 -4.26 2.86
CA GLU A 388 -2.96 -2.93 2.30
C GLU A 388 -4.20 -2.05 2.32
N TRP A 389 -5.36 -2.58 1.92
CA TRP A 389 -6.64 -1.90 2.04
C TRP A 389 -6.98 -1.56 3.49
N GLY A 390 -6.75 -2.50 4.44
CA GLY A 390 -6.90 -2.26 5.87
C GLY A 390 -6.04 -1.12 6.38
N SER A 391 -4.77 -1.08 6.00
CA SER A 391 -3.82 -0.02 6.33
C SER A 391 -4.23 1.33 5.71
N PHE A 392 -4.72 1.32 4.48
CA PHE A 392 -5.24 2.49 3.79
C PHE A 392 -6.46 3.07 4.53
N PHE A 393 -7.42 2.24 4.97
CA PHE A 393 -8.58 2.70 5.72
C PHE A 393 -8.19 3.39 7.03
N ILE A 394 -7.23 2.83 7.78
CA ILE A 394 -6.74 3.45 9.01
C ILE A 394 -6.01 4.76 8.69
N ALA A 395 -5.13 4.78 7.71
CA ALA A 395 -4.40 5.98 7.31
C ALA A 395 -5.36 7.09 6.85
N ALA A 396 -6.39 6.75 6.06
CA ALA A 396 -7.41 7.69 5.62
C ALA A 396 -8.22 8.28 6.80
N ALA A 397 -8.60 7.46 7.77
CA ALA A 397 -9.33 7.91 8.96
C ALA A 397 -8.48 8.81 9.88
N ILE A 398 -7.21 8.47 10.05
CA ILE A 398 -6.25 9.30 10.77
C ILE A 398 -6.04 10.62 10.03
N GLY A 399 -5.82 10.56 8.71
CA GLY A 399 -5.69 11.71 7.84
C GLY A 399 -6.89 12.65 7.96
N TYR A 400 -8.10 12.13 7.81
CA TYR A 400 -9.34 12.89 7.99
C TYR A 400 -9.39 13.59 9.36
N SER A 401 -9.04 12.88 10.44
CA SER A 401 -9.04 13.44 11.79
C SER A 401 -8.03 14.60 11.94
N LEU A 402 -6.82 14.43 11.41
CA LEU A 402 -5.77 15.45 11.46
C LEU A 402 -6.06 16.65 10.56
N TRP A 403 -6.57 16.43 9.34
CA TRP A 403 -6.95 17.50 8.43
C TRP A 403 -8.06 18.36 8.99
N ARG A 404 -9.05 17.75 9.64
CA ARG A 404 -10.09 18.50 10.36
C ARG A 404 -9.48 19.39 11.44
N ASP A 405 -8.53 18.87 12.23
CA ASP A 405 -7.84 19.67 13.26
C ASP A 405 -7.02 20.80 12.64
N VAL A 406 -6.39 20.58 11.48
CA VAL A 406 -5.67 21.62 10.73
C VAL A 406 -6.61 22.72 10.24
N ILE A 407 -7.75 22.36 9.66
CA ILE A 407 -8.76 23.31 9.15
C ILE A 407 -9.34 24.14 10.30
N GLU A 408 -9.75 23.49 11.39
CA GLU A 408 -10.26 24.18 12.59
C GLU A 408 -9.21 25.10 13.20
N GLY A 409 -7.96 24.65 13.32
CA GLY A 409 -6.85 25.47 13.82
C GLY A 409 -6.50 26.65 12.92
N TYR A 410 -6.55 26.47 11.60
CA TYR A 410 -6.32 27.54 10.64
C TYR A 410 -7.44 28.60 10.70
N GLY A 411 -8.70 28.16 10.74
CA GLY A 411 -9.85 29.04 10.91
C GLY A 411 -9.75 29.89 12.19
N ASN A 412 -9.46 29.27 13.32
CA ASN A 412 -9.25 29.96 14.57
C ASN A 412 -8.09 30.96 14.50
N SER A 413 -6.98 30.63 13.83
CA SER A 413 -5.84 31.52 13.67
C SER A 413 -6.17 32.78 12.87
N LEU A 414 -7.02 32.67 11.86
CA LEU A 414 -7.51 33.82 11.08
C LEU A 414 -8.40 34.73 11.93
N ILE A 415 -9.31 34.13 12.73
CA ILE A 415 -10.14 34.93 13.65
C ILE A 415 -9.28 35.67 14.66
N PHE A 416 -8.32 35.02 15.31
CA PHE A 416 -7.38 35.68 16.22
C PHE A 416 -6.55 36.81 15.56
N GLN A 417 -6.14 36.63 14.31
CA GLN A 417 -5.44 37.69 13.57
C GLN A 417 -6.33 38.91 13.35
N GLU A 418 -7.61 38.69 13.01
CA GLU A 418 -8.55 39.79 12.80
C GLU A 418 -8.90 40.50 14.11
N GLU A 419 -9.16 39.76 15.18
CA GLU A 419 -9.35 40.33 16.52
C GLU A 419 -8.13 41.14 16.96
N ARG A 420 -6.92 40.62 16.75
CA ARG A 420 -5.68 41.37 17.07
C ARG A 420 -5.57 42.68 16.29
N LYS A 421 -5.91 42.67 14.99
CA LYS A 421 -5.93 43.89 14.18
C LYS A 421 -6.93 44.92 14.71
N GLN A 422 -8.11 44.45 15.14
CA GLN A 422 -9.14 45.33 15.74
C GLN A 422 -8.65 45.95 17.05
N VAL A 423 -8.04 45.15 17.95
CA VAL A 423 -7.47 45.63 19.21
C VAL A 423 -6.35 46.64 18.96
N VAL A 424 -5.46 46.41 18.00
CA VAL A 424 -4.38 47.34 17.63
C VAL A 424 -4.97 48.66 17.12
N ARG A 425 -6.02 48.63 16.29
CA ARG A 425 -6.73 49.82 15.82
C ARG A 425 -7.37 50.61 16.95
N GLN A 426 -8.05 49.93 17.90
CA GLN A 426 -8.65 50.56 19.08
C GLN A 426 -7.60 51.24 19.96
N LEU A 427 -6.47 50.57 20.22
CA LEU A 427 -5.36 51.13 20.97
C LEU A 427 -4.77 52.36 20.27
N SER A 428 -4.60 52.34 18.96
CA SER A 428 -4.09 53.50 18.21
C SER A 428 -5.05 54.70 18.27
N MET A 429 -6.37 54.45 18.15
CA MET A 429 -7.38 55.52 18.30
C MET A 429 -7.41 56.06 19.73
N GLN A 430 -7.31 55.21 20.74
CA GLN A 430 -7.27 55.64 22.15
C GLN A 430 -6.00 56.45 22.46
N THR A 431 -4.86 56.08 21.90
CA THR A 431 -3.59 56.82 22.06
C THR A 431 -3.69 58.18 21.40
N GLU A 432 -4.26 58.28 20.20
CA GLU A 432 -4.46 59.56 19.49
C GLU A 432 -5.44 60.45 20.23
N TYR A 433 -6.57 59.88 20.74
CA TYR A 433 -7.51 60.63 21.57
C TYR A 433 -6.85 61.15 22.86
N SER A 434 -6.08 60.33 23.56
CA SER A 434 -5.34 60.74 24.76
C SER A 434 -4.33 61.87 24.46
N ARG A 435 -3.66 61.83 23.29
CA ARG A 435 -2.76 62.90 22.82
C ARG A 435 -3.52 64.21 22.61
N GLN A 436 -4.66 64.17 21.90
CA GLN A 436 -5.47 65.38 21.65
C GLN A 436 -6.01 65.96 22.95
N VAL A 437 -6.45 65.13 23.89
CA VAL A 437 -6.90 65.64 25.23
C VAL A 437 -5.73 66.25 25.98
N SER A 438 -4.54 65.68 25.93
CA SER A 438 -3.37 66.23 26.60
C SER A 438 -2.90 67.62 25.98
N GLU A 439 -2.96 67.74 24.64
CA GLU A 439 -2.67 68.99 23.91
C GLU A 439 -3.69 70.09 24.24
N ALA A 440 -4.99 69.73 24.21
CA ALA A 440 -6.05 70.65 24.60
C ALA A 440 -5.94 71.10 26.07
N ALA A 441 -5.56 70.22 26.98
CA ALA A 441 -5.31 70.57 28.38
C ALA A 441 -4.06 71.44 28.57
N ALA A 442 -3.06 71.25 27.75
CA ALA A 442 -1.86 72.14 27.75
C ALA A 442 -2.18 73.51 27.21
N GLU A 443 -2.98 73.65 26.17
CA GLU A 443 -3.43 74.92 25.59
C GLU A 443 -4.34 75.66 26.56
N ASN A 444 -5.30 74.96 27.21
CA ASN A 444 -6.11 75.61 28.29
C ASN A 444 -5.27 76.10 29.45
N ARG A 445 -4.22 75.41 29.85
CA ARG A 445 -3.29 75.88 30.89
C ARG A 445 -2.56 77.14 30.46
N ARG A 446 -2.15 77.28 29.21
CA ARG A 446 -1.51 78.50 28.67
C ARG A 446 -2.49 79.67 28.67
N LEU A 447 -3.72 79.44 28.19
CA LEU A 447 -4.77 80.44 28.21
C LEU A 447 -5.06 80.97 29.63
N ILE A 448 -5.22 80.08 30.62
CA ILE A 448 -5.43 80.47 32.03
C ILE A 448 -4.22 81.27 32.58
N HIS A 449 -3.01 80.90 32.21
CA HIS A 449 -1.80 81.57 32.61
C HIS A 449 -1.80 83.00 32.02
N ASP A 450 -2.10 83.17 30.73
CA ASP A 450 -2.13 84.42 30.02
C ASP A 450 -3.23 85.35 30.55
N ILE A 451 -4.43 84.83 30.85
CA ILE A 451 -5.53 85.56 31.53
C ILE A 451 -5.10 86.00 32.91
N LYS A 452 -4.43 85.18 33.71
CA LYS A 452 -3.89 85.61 35.02
C LYS A 452 -2.84 86.73 34.88
N HIS A 453 -2.00 86.64 33.91
CA HIS A 453 -1.00 87.64 33.63
C HIS A 453 -1.61 89.01 33.21
N HIS A 454 -2.66 88.94 32.37
CA HIS A 454 -3.41 90.13 31.98
C HIS A 454 -4.18 90.78 33.17
N LEU A 455 -4.83 89.94 34.01
CA LEU A 455 -5.49 90.43 35.21
C LEU A 455 -4.52 91.09 36.20
N HIS A 456 -3.34 90.49 36.40
CA HIS A 456 -2.30 91.08 37.24
C HIS A 456 -1.75 92.38 36.69
N THR A 457 -1.80 92.57 35.39
CA THR A 457 -1.37 93.83 34.75
C THR A 457 -2.43 94.89 34.91
N ILE A 458 -3.72 94.54 34.91
CA ILE A 458 -4.84 95.47 35.12
C ILE A 458 -4.91 95.89 36.59
N ASP A 459 -4.65 95.03 37.58
CA ASP A 459 -4.60 95.37 39.00
C ASP A 459 -3.45 96.33 39.40
N ARG A 460 -2.48 96.52 38.53
CA ARG A 460 -1.33 97.42 38.74
C ARG A 460 -1.49 98.74 38.04
N MET A 461 -2.57 99.00 37.29
CA MET A 461 -2.95 100.32 36.77
C MET A 461 -3.97 100.96 37.65
#